data_bdc9dbdda792ad00970fb6775db8d431
#
_entry.id   bdc9dbdda792ad00970fb6775db8d431
#
_cell.length_a   1.000
_cell.length_b   1.000
_cell.length_c   1.000
_cell.angle_alpha   90.00
_cell.angle_beta   90.00
_cell.angle_gamma   90.00
#
_symmetry.space_group_name_H-M   'P 1'
#
loop_
_entity.id
_entity.type
_entity.pdbx_description
1 polymer ?
#
loop_
_entity_poly.entity_id
_entity_poly.type
_entity_poly.pdbx_seq_one_letter_code
_entity_poly.pdbx_strand_id
1 'polypeptide(L)'
;YSLRSLMLNLVIDKFEHCKRFGIEIKNEDWDCGGLPLYFMTDRGKEYTSETFEQISDLGAQIINLPSYRADLKSKVEKFFDVVQNLYKPYLKGRGVIEPDFQERGAHDYRKDACITLDEFEKILLHSIIHYNTKSVVDKFPFTEDMLEAYVKPYRNAIWNYMLEQGGGLIPVTSEELVLTLLPRTPAKFTRKGLIANGIRYRHKEGNHTQRYLSGDAVIVAYNPEDVSQVLLLEDGNYIPF
;
A
#
# COMPACT_ATOMS: atom_id res chain seq x y z
N TYR A 1 -6.74 2.13 -9.73
CA TYR A 1 -6.16 1.99 -8.38
C TYR A 1 -5.13 3.08 -8.18
N SER A 2 -5.31 3.91 -7.15
CA SER A 2 -4.31 4.92 -6.82
C SER A 2 -3.21 4.31 -5.94
N LEU A 3 -2.00 4.84 -6.04
CA LEU A 3 -0.89 4.50 -5.15
C LEU A 3 -1.28 4.65 -3.67
N ARG A 4 -2.07 5.69 -3.36
CA ARG A 4 -2.63 5.94 -2.03
C ARG A 4 -3.44 4.75 -1.51
N SER A 5 -4.33 4.17 -2.33
CA SER A 5 -5.11 2.99 -1.95
C SER A 5 -4.23 1.76 -1.70
N LEU A 6 -3.18 1.60 -2.52
CA LEU A 6 -2.19 0.53 -2.33
C LEU A 6 -1.48 0.69 -0.97
N MET A 7 -1.02 1.90 -0.65
CA MET A 7 -0.31 2.18 0.59
C MET A 7 -1.21 1.98 1.82
N LEU A 8 -2.48 2.41 1.74
CA LEU A 8 -3.46 2.17 2.80
C LEU A 8 -3.70 0.68 3.04
N ASN A 9 -3.71 -0.13 1.97
CA ASN A 9 -3.84 -1.59 2.12
C ASN A 9 -2.67 -2.24 2.86
N LEU A 10 -1.49 -1.62 2.93
CA LEU A 10 -0.36 -2.15 3.71
C LEU A 10 -0.63 -2.10 5.22
N VAL A 11 -1.26 -1.03 5.70
CA VAL A 11 -1.48 -0.79 7.13
C VAL A 11 -2.83 -1.28 7.66
N ILE A 12 -3.75 -1.68 6.77
CA ILE A 12 -5.02 -2.29 7.17
C ILE A 12 -4.76 -3.58 7.94
N ASP A 13 -5.49 -3.76 9.05
CA ASP A 13 -5.56 -5.02 9.77
C ASP A 13 -6.10 -6.13 8.86
N LYS A 14 -5.27 -7.14 8.62
CA LYS A 14 -5.60 -8.24 7.71
C LYS A 14 -6.66 -9.17 8.26
N PHE A 15 -6.77 -9.31 9.59
CA PHE A 15 -7.82 -10.06 10.24
C PHE A 15 -9.19 -9.41 9.98
N GLU A 16 -9.32 -8.11 10.26
CA GLU A 16 -10.56 -7.37 10.00
C GLU A 16 -10.88 -7.28 8.51
N HIS A 17 -9.86 -7.18 7.65
CA HIS A 17 -10.05 -7.20 6.20
C HIS A 17 -10.62 -8.54 5.73
N CYS A 18 -10.04 -9.67 6.14
CA CYS A 18 -10.51 -11.01 5.78
C CYS A 18 -11.93 -11.28 6.31
N LYS A 19 -12.25 -10.81 7.51
CA LYS A 19 -13.56 -10.94 8.12
C LYS A 19 -14.69 -10.32 7.31
N ARG A 20 -14.43 -9.22 6.58
CA ARG A 20 -15.41 -8.60 5.66
C ARG A 20 -15.86 -9.55 4.56
N PHE A 21 -14.99 -10.48 4.16
CA PHE A 21 -15.27 -11.51 3.15
C PHE A 21 -15.72 -12.83 3.78
N GLY A 22 -15.99 -12.87 5.09
CA GLY A 22 -16.37 -14.07 5.81
C GLY A 22 -15.25 -15.11 5.88
N ILE A 23 -14.00 -14.67 5.91
CA ILE A 23 -12.81 -15.51 6.06
C ILE A 23 -12.27 -15.31 7.47
N GLU A 24 -12.23 -16.38 8.24
CA GLU A 24 -11.64 -16.38 9.58
C GLU A 24 -10.16 -16.80 9.49
N ILE A 25 -9.28 -15.95 9.98
CA ILE A 25 -7.85 -16.21 10.14
C ILE A 25 -7.44 -15.88 11.56
N LYS A 26 -6.28 -16.37 11.98
CA LYS A 26 -5.62 -15.93 13.22
C LYS A 26 -4.66 -14.79 12.88
N ASN A 27 -4.35 -13.94 13.85
CA ASN A 27 -3.37 -12.88 13.67
C ASN A 27 -2.03 -13.42 13.17
N GLU A 28 -1.58 -14.56 13.69
CA GLU A 28 -0.33 -15.24 13.29
C GLU A 28 -0.31 -15.71 11.82
N ASP A 29 -1.48 -15.81 11.16
CA ASP A 29 -1.57 -16.27 9.77
C ASP A 29 -1.16 -15.18 8.78
N TRP A 30 -1.38 -13.91 9.15
CA TRP A 30 -1.05 -12.77 8.31
C TRP A 30 -0.81 -11.49 9.14
N ASP A 31 0.20 -11.51 9.97
CA ASP A 31 0.61 -10.35 10.78
C ASP A 31 1.59 -9.46 10.00
N CYS A 32 1.03 -8.56 9.17
CA CYS A 32 1.82 -7.61 8.39
C CYS A 32 1.14 -6.22 8.30
N GLY A 33 0.57 -5.77 9.40
CA GLY A 33 0.00 -4.43 9.53
C GLY A 33 1.07 -3.40 9.87
N GLY A 34 1.61 -2.70 8.87
CA GLY A 34 2.61 -1.66 9.09
C GLY A 34 3.28 -1.21 7.80
N LEU A 35 4.02 -0.10 7.88
CA LEU A 35 4.77 0.42 6.75
C LEU A 35 6.15 -0.28 6.71
N PRO A 36 6.56 -0.89 5.56
CA PRO A 36 7.88 -1.46 5.44
C PRO A 36 8.98 -0.40 5.59
N LEU A 37 10.08 -0.75 6.27
CA LEU A 37 11.24 0.13 6.37
C LEU A 37 11.88 0.42 5.00
N TYR A 38 11.85 -0.56 4.09
CA TYR A 38 12.43 -0.43 2.76
C TYR A 38 11.39 -0.72 1.67
N PHE A 39 11.24 0.22 0.75
CA PHE A 39 10.47 0.04 -0.48
C PHE A 39 11.41 -0.11 -1.65
N MET A 40 11.45 -1.31 -2.23
CA MET A 40 12.17 -1.55 -3.48
C MET A 40 11.20 -1.41 -4.65
N THR A 41 11.36 -0.35 -5.43
CA THR A 41 10.47 -0.03 -6.54
C THR A 41 11.23 0.07 -7.85
N ASP A 42 10.51 -0.08 -8.96
CA ASP A 42 11.04 0.35 -10.24
C ASP A 42 10.88 1.88 -10.42
N ARG A 43 11.33 2.37 -11.58
CA ARG A 43 11.17 3.79 -11.93
C ARG A 43 9.81 4.05 -12.62
N GLY A 44 8.75 3.37 -12.20
CA GLY A 44 7.39 3.69 -12.63
C GLY A 44 7.03 5.12 -12.23
N LYS A 45 6.23 5.81 -13.04
CA LYS A 45 5.86 7.22 -12.79
C LYS A 45 5.19 7.40 -11.43
N GLU A 46 4.43 6.43 -10.99
CA GLU A 46 3.77 6.41 -9.68
C GLU A 46 4.76 6.38 -8.51
N TYR A 47 5.87 5.66 -8.65
CA TYR A 47 6.90 5.51 -7.61
C TYR A 47 7.98 6.60 -7.64
N THR A 48 7.97 7.46 -8.66
CA THR A 48 8.81 8.65 -8.76
C THR A 48 8.01 9.93 -8.51
N SER A 49 6.78 9.81 -8.01
CA SER A 49 5.93 10.93 -7.69
C SER A 49 6.30 11.53 -6.32
N GLU A 50 6.21 12.86 -6.22
CA GLU A 50 6.41 13.57 -4.94
C GLU A 50 5.52 12.98 -3.82
N THR A 51 4.30 12.58 -4.15
CA THR A 51 3.37 11.96 -3.17
C THR A 51 3.91 10.64 -2.61
N PHE A 52 4.59 9.83 -3.43
CA PHE A 52 5.19 8.59 -2.94
C PHE A 52 6.45 8.86 -2.09
N GLU A 53 7.24 9.84 -2.48
CA GLU A 53 8.45 10.23 -1.73
C GLU A 53 8.13 10.71 -0.32
N GLN A 54 6.90 11.22 -0.09
CA GLN A 54 6.43 11.65 1.23
C GLN A 54 6.38 10.52 2.28
N ILE A 55 6.38 9.24 1.89
CA ILE A 55 6.49 8.13 2.86
C ILE A 55 7.81 8.16 3.64
N SER A 56 8.81 8.85 3.12
CA SER A 56 10.08 9.05 3.82
C SER A 56 9.92 9.91 5.07
N ASP A 57 8.89 10.76 5.13
CA ASP A 57 8.55 11.55 6.32
C ASP A 57 8.12 10.64 7.50
N LEU A 58 7.67 9.41 7.19
CA LEU A 58 7.32 8.38 8.16
C LEU A 58 8.50 7.44 8.51
N GLY A 59 9.67 7.72 7.96
CA GLY A 59 10.90 6.94 8.21
C GLY A 59 11.14 5.79 7.21
N ALA A 60 10.27 5.59 6.22
CA ALA A 60 10.48 4.59 5.18
C ALA A 60 11.57 5.02 4.19
N GLN A 61 12.35 4.07 3.69
CA GLN A 61 13.41 4.30 2.72
C GLN A 61 13.00 3.74 1.35
N ILE A 62 13.12 4.57 0.31
CA ILE A 62 12.81 4.18 -1.06
C ILE A 62 14.09 3.81 -1.78
N ILE A 63 14.16 2.58 -2.30
CA ILE A 63 15.27 2.05 -3.09
C ILE A 63 14.78 1.87 -4.52
N ASN A 64 15.17 2.80 -5.39
CA ASN A 64 14.86 2.72 -6.82
C ASN A 64 15.79 1.72 -7.51
N LEU A 65 15.23 0.65 -8.04
CA LEU A 65 15.97 -0.36 -8.77
C LEU A 65 16.48 0.20 -10.11
N PRO A 66 17.69 -0.19 -10.56
CA PRO A 66 18.19 0.14 -11.88
C PRO A 66 17.26 -0.36 -12.98
N SER A 67 17.13 0.42 -14.04
CA SER A 67 16.39 0.01 -15.24
C SER A 67 16.99 -1.27 -15.84
N TYR A 68 16.13 -2.10 -16.44
CA TYR A 68 16.53 -3.36 -17.10
C TYR A 68 17.10 -4.46 -16.18
N ARG A 69 16.86 -4.40 -14.88
CA ARG A 69 17.25 -5.44 -13.90
C ARG A 69 16.02 -6.22 -13.42
N ALA A 70 15.43 -7.00 -14.36
CA ALA A 70 14.26 -7.85 -14.07
C ALA A 70 14.53 -8.89 -12.97
N ASP A 71 15.78 -9.33 -12.82
CA ASP A 71 16.22 -10.25 -11.78
C ASP A 71 15.90 -9.77 -10.35
N LEU A 72 15.94 -8.46 -10.13
CA LEU A 72 15.63 -7.87 -8.82
C LEU A 72 14.12 -7.84 -8.49
N LYS A 73 13.25 -7.96 -9.51
CA LYS A 73 11.79 -8.05 -9.37
C LYS A 73 11.26 -9.48 -9.32
N SER A 74 12.09 -10.46 -9.59
CA SER A 74 11.69 -11.86 -9.77
C SER A 74 10.84 -12.43 -8.63
N LYS A 75 11.05 -11.95 -7.39
CA LYS A 75 10.29 -12.41 -6.21
C LYS A 75 8.82 -11.97 -6.28
N VAL A 76 8.55 -10.73 -6.70
CA VAL A 76 7.19 -10.18 -6.81
C VAL A 76 6.46 -10.82 -7.98
N GLU A 77 7.13 -10.94 -9.13
CA GLU A 77 6.58 -11.60 -10.31
C GLU A 77 6.27 -13.08 -10.01
N LYS A 78 7.19 -13.76 -9.32
CA LYS A 78 6.98 -15.16 -8.91
C LYS A 78 5.83 -15.30 -7.90
N PHE A 79 5.63 -14.35 -7.00
CA PHE A 79 4.48 -14.33 -6.10
C PHE A 79 3.17 -14.29 -6.88
N PHE A 80 3.03 -13.36 -7.84
CA PHE A 80 1.83 -13.27 -8.68
C PHE A 80 1.59 -14.55 -9.47
N ASP A 81 2.64 -15.11 -10.08
CA ASP A 81 2.57 -16.35 -10.83
C ASP A 81 2.07 -17.52 -9.95
N VAL A 82 2.66 -17.70 -8.78
CA VAL A 82 2.27 -18.77 -7.85
C VAL A 82 0.83 -18.59 -7.36
N VAL A 83 0.44 -17.40 -6.93
CA VAL A 83 -0.93 -17.12 -6.45
C VAL A 83 -1.95 -17.32 -7.56
N GLN A 84 -1.64 -16.88 -8.79
CA GLN A 84 -2.52 -17.12 -9.94
C GLN A 84 -2.69 -18.62 -10.22
N ASN A 85 -1.62 -19.39 -10.14
CA ASN A 85 -1.68 -20.83 -10.36
C ASN A 85 -2.48 -21.58 -9.30
N LEU A 86 -2.65 -21.01 -8.09
CA LEU A 86 -3.50 -21.57 -7.05
C LEU A 86 -4.99 -21.45 -7.40
N TYR A 87 -5.46 -20.35 -7.99
CA TYR A 87 -6.89 -20.15 -8.23
C TYR A 87 -7.34 -20.38 -9.66
N LYS A 88 -6.48 -20.16 -10.67
CA LYS A 88 -6.84 -20.29 -12.09
C LYS A 88 -7.52 -21.63 -12.44
N PRO A 89 -7.04 -22.80 -11.97
CA PRO A 89 -7.69 -24.08 -12.29
C PRO A 89 -9.15 -24.15 -11.87
N TYR A 90 -9.52 -23.50 -10.74
CA TYR A 90 -10.89 -23.49 -10.22
C TYR A 90 -11.80 -22.50 -10.93
N LEU A 91 -11.23 -21.56 -11.68
CA LEU A 91 -11.94 -20.53 -12.42
C LEU A 91 -11.99 -20.77 -13.93
N LYS A 92 -11.50 -21.92 -14.39
CA LYS A 92 -11.55 -22.29 -15.81
C LYS A 92 -12.99 -22.27 -16.31
N GLY A 93 -13.24 -21.60 -17.46
CA GLY A 93 -14.59 -21.43 -18.01
C GLY A 93 -15.45 -20.40 -17.29
N ARG A 94 -14.87 -19.56 -16.42
CA ARG A 94 -15.56 -18.48 -15.68
C ARG A 94 -14.98 -17.08 -15.97
N GLY A 95 -14.48 -16.90 -17.20
CA GLY A 95 -13.91 -15.62 -17.66
C GLY A 95 -12.40 -15.49 -17.48
N VAL A 96 -11.72 -16.54 -17.03
CA VAL A 96 -10.23 -16.56 -16.99
C VAL A 96 -9.72 -16.68 -18.41
N ILE A 97 -8.85 -15.75 -18.79
CA ILE A 97 -8.23 -15.71 -20.11
C ILE A 97 -7.21 -16.86 -20.23
N GLU A 98 -7.37 -17.70 -21.23
CA GLU A 98 -6.44 -18.78 -21.55
C GLU A 98 -5.34 -18.28 -22.53
N PRO A 99 -4.22 -19.02 -22.70
CA PRO A 99 -3.09 -18.57 -23.51
C PRO A 99 -3.42 -18.31 -24.99
N ASP A 100 -4.46 -18.96 -25.52
CA ASP A 100 -4.93 -18.86 -26.91
C ASP A 100 -5.69 -17.56 -27.23
N PHE A 101 -5.89 -16.69 -26.27
CA PHE A 101 -6.75 -15.47 -26.40
C PHE A 101 -6.34 -14.53 -27.53
N GLN A 102 -5.11 -14.59 -28.03
CA GLN A 102 -4.61 -13.78 -29.14
C GLN A 102 -4.71 -14.51 -30.51
N GLU A 103 -5.12 -15.76 -30.53
CA GLU A 103 -5.26 -16.50 -31.76
C GLU A 103 -6.46 -16.01 -32.58
N ARG A 104 -6.35 -16.14 -33.92
CA ARG A 104 -7.46 -15.75 -34.82
C ARG A 104 -8.66 -16.68 -34.61
N GLY A 105 -9.77 -16.11 -34.15
CA GLY A 105 -11.00 -16.87 -33.85
C GLY A 105 -11.03 -17.46 -32.43
N ALA A 106 -10.11 -17.05 -31.57
CA ALA A 106 -10.12 -17.43 -30.15
C ALA A 106 -11.47 -17.07 -29.47
N HIS A 107 -11.77 -17.82 -28.45
CA HIS A 107 -12.96 -17.60 -27.64
C HIS A 107 -12.88 -16.25 -26.90
N ASP A 108 -13.99 -15.51 -26.84
CA ASP A 108 -14.09 -14.28 -26.05
C ASP A 108 -14.41 -14.61 -24.58
N TYR A 109 -13.38 -14.86 -23.81
CA TYR A 109 -13.45 -15.24 -22.39
C TYR A 109 -14.24 -14.25 -21.51
N ARG A 110 -14.41 -13.00 -21.96
CA ARG A 110 -15.21 -12.01 -21.23
C ARG A 110 -16.69 -12.39 -21.15
N LYS A 111 -17.17 -13.17 -22.12
CA LYS A 111 -18.57 -13.65 -22.16
C LYS A 111 -18.85 -14.72 -21.10
N ASP A 112 -17.82 -15.39 -20.62
CA ASP A 112 -17.92 -16.42 -19.58
C ASP A 112 -17.81 -15.83 -18.16
N ALA A 113 -17.52 -14.53 -18.03
CA ALA A 113 -17.38 -13.86 -16.75
C ALA A 113 -18.71 -13.94 -15.97
N CYS A 114 -18.69 -14.69 -14.87
CA CYS A 114 -19.86 -14.94 -14.02
C CYS A 114 -19.58 -14.72 -12.53
N ILE A 115 -18.38 -14.20 -12.19
CA ILE A 115 -17.93 -13.98 -10.81
C ILE A 115 -17.92 -12.49 -10.55
N THR A 116 -18.48 -12.06 -9.42
CA THR A 116 -18.38 -10.69 -8.94
C THR A 116 -16.99 -10.36 -8.45
N LEU A 117 -16.66 -9.07 -8.33
CA LEU A 117 -15.38 -8.62 -7.79
C LEU A 117 -15.16 -9.13 -6.34
N ASP A 118 -16.19 -9.08 -5.52
CA ASP A 118 -16.14 -9.54 -4.12
C ASP A 118 -15.88 -11.05 -4.02
N GLU A 119 -16.52 -11.85 -4.88
CA GLU A 119 -16.27 -13.28 -4.95
C GLU A 119 -14.84 -13.59 -5.42
N PHE A 120 -14.34 -12.83 -6.38
CA PHE A 120 -12.96 -12.97 -6.83
C PHE A 120 -11.95 -12.57 -5.74
N GLU A 121 -12.21 -11.47 -5.04
CA GLU A 121 -11.37 -11.03 -3.92
C GLU A 121 -11.32 -12.08 -2.81
N LYS A 122 -12.46 -12.69 -2.48
CA LYS A 122 -12.51 -13.81 -1.53
C LYS A 122 -11.64 -15.00 -1.97
N ILE A 123 -11.71 -15.39 -3.24
CA ILE A 123 -10.88 -16.48 -3.80
C ILE A 123 -9.39 -16.11 -3.73
N LEU A 124 -9.06 -14.87 -4.07
CA LEU A 124 -7.70 -14.35 -4.01
C LEU A 124 -7.15 -14.37 -2.59
N LEU A 125 -7.94 -13.91 -1.61
CA LEU A 125 -7.57 -13.92 -0.19
C LEU A 125 -7.30 -15.35 0.30
N HIS A 126 -8.16 -16.31 -0.01
CA HIS A 126 -7.90 -17.72 0.31
C HIS A 126 -6.60 -18.25 -0.30
N SER A 127 -6.31 -17.85 -1.54
CA SER A 127 -5.06 -18.24 -2.22
C SER A 127 -3.83 -17.64 -1.55
N ILE A 128 -3.89 -16.38 -1.14
CA ILE A 128 -2.81 -15.70 -0.40
C ILE A 128 -2.60 -16.32 0.99
N ILE A 129 -3.67 -16.58 1.71
CA ILE A 129 -3.60 -17.24 3.03
C ILE A 129 -2.97 -18.62 2.89
N HIS A 130 -3.41 -19.42 1.91
CA HIS A 130 -2.81 -20.72 1.63
C HIS A 130 -1.31 -20.61 1.30
N TYR A 131 -0.94 -19.64 0.46
CA TYR A 131 0.45 -19.36 0.11
C TYR A 131 1.30 -19.00 1.34
N ASN A 132 0.75 -18.23 2.26
CA ASN A 132 1.46 -17.81 3.47
C ASN A 132 1.58 -18.93 4.52
N THR A 133 0.51 -19.73 4.71
CA THR A 133 0.37 -20.63 5.86
C THR A 133 0.61 -22.10 5.54
N LYS A 134 0.53 -22.51 4.27
CA LYS A 134 0.58 -23.93 3.84
C LYS A 134 1.65 -24.23 2.79
N SER A 135 2.05 -23.25 1.99
CA SER A 135 3.09 -23.47 0.98
C SER A 135 4.48 -23.43 1.60
N VAL A 136 5.18 -24.55 1.55
CA VAL A 136 6.55 -24.67 2.05
C VAL A 136 7.48 -23.72 1.29
N VAL A 137 8.41 -23.08 2.01
CA VAL A 137 9.46 -22.25 1.43
C VAL A 137 10.70 -23.12 1.20
N ASP A 138 10.90 -23.51 -0.07
CA ASP A 138 12.07 -24.29 -0.44
C ASP A 138 13.35 -23.46 -0.34
N LYS A 139 14.43 -24.08 0.13
CA LYS A 139 15.79 -23.51 0.16
C LYS A 139 15.90 -22.18 0.95
N PHE A 140 15.04 -21.97 1.94
CA PHE A 140 15.22 -20.85 2.86
C PHE A 140 16.47 -21.09 3.74
N PRO A 141 17.35 -20.10 3.92
CA PRO A 141 18.54 -20.24 4.73
C PRO A 141 18.18 -20.14 6.23
N PHE A 142 17.68 -21.21 6.80
CA PHE A 142 17.41 -21.28 8.24
C PHE A 142 18.68 -21.10 9.04
N THR A 143 18.65 -20.20 10.01
CA THR A 143 19.72 -20.02 10.99
C THR A 143 19.60 -21.06 12.11
N GLU A 144 20.67 -21.25 12.88
CA GLU A 144 20.68 -22.15 14.03
C GLU A 144 19.58 -21.76 15.03
N ASP A 145 19.46 -20.47 15.35
CA ASP A 145 18.43 -19.94 16.25
C ASP A 145 16.99 -20.24 15.76
N MET A 146 16.74 -20.18 14.45
CA MET A 146 15.45 -20.52 13.87
C MET A 146 15.14 -22.02 14.02
N LEU A 147 16.15 -22.86 13.91
CA LEU A 147 15.99 -24.32 14.08
C LEU A 147 15.74 -24.65 15.55
N GLU A 148 16.45 -24.03 16.48
CA GLU A 148 16.24 -24.18 17.92
C GLU A 148 14.86 -23.69 18.35
N ALA A 149 14.35 -22.61 17.73
CA ALA A 149 13.00 -22.09 17.95
C ALA A 149 11.92 -22.89 17.22
N TYR A 150 12.24 -23.99 16.54
CA TYR A 150 11.33 -24.82 15.77
C TYR A 150 10.48 -24.05 14.75
N VAL A 151 11.06 -23.03 14.11
CA VAL A 151 10.38 -22.22 13.10
C VAL A 151 10.00 -23.10 11.91
N LYS A 152 8.71 -23.17 11.62
CA LYS A 152 8.19 -23.97 10.50
C LYS A 152 8.55 -23.34 9.15
N PRO A 153 8.75 -24.14 8.09
CA PRO A 153 9.13 -23.64 6.77
C PRO A 153 7.95 -23.02 5.99
N TYR A 154 7.15 -22.21 6.68
CA TYR A 154 6.03 -21.45 6.11
C TYR A 154 6.32 -19.96 6.21
N ARG A 155 5.83 -19.19 5.24
CA ARG A 155 6.10 -17.75 5.14
C ARG A 155 5.65 -16.99 6.38
N ASN A 156 4.45 -17.27 6.88
CA ASN A 156 3.95 -16.62 8.10
C ASN A 156 4.82 -16.95 9.32
N ALA A 157 5.24 -18.20 9.50
CA ALA A 157 6.07 -18.60 10.64
C ALA A 157 7.45 -17.93 10.60
N ILE A 158 8.08 -17.90 9.41
CA ILE A 158 9.35 -17.20 9.19
C ILE A 158 9.18 -15.68 9.43
N TRP A 159 8.11 -15.10 8.89
CA TRP A 159 7.80 -13.68 9.05
C TRP A 159 7.61 -13.30 10.52
N ASN A 160 6.76 -14.03 11.25
CA ASN A 160 6.48 -13.74 12.66
C ASN A 160 7.74 -13.86 13.51
N TYR A 161 8.56 -14.89 13.30
CA TYR A 161 9.85 -15.01 13.96
C TYR A 161 10.76 -13.79 13.68
N MET A 162 10.85 -13.36 12.43
CA MET A 162 11.68 -12.21 12.07
C MET A 162 11.15 -10.90 12.65
N LEU A 163 9.83 -10.74 12.79
CA LEU A 163 9.23 -9.58 13.47
C LEU A 163 9.61 -9.54 14.95
N GLU A 164 9.57 -10.67 15.65
CA GLU A 164 9.97 -10.79 17.05
C GLU A 164 11.46 -10.45 17.25
N GLN A 165 12.30 -10.70 16.24
CA GLN A 165 13.70 -10.33 16.23
C GLN A 165 13.98 -8.85 15.87
N GLY A 166 12.94 -8.00 15.85
CA GLY A 166 13.08 -6.58 15.50
C GLY A 166 12.96 -6.29 14.01
N GLY A 167 12.21 -7.12 13.27
CA GLY A 167 11.95 -6.95 11.83
C GLY A 167 11.32 -5.59 11.50
N GLY A 168 11.73 -5.05 10.36
CA GLY A 168 11.58 -3.68 9.92
C GLY A 168 10.19 -3.24 9.46
N LEU A 169 9.20 -3.27 10.34
CA LEU A 169 7.95 -2.55 10.15
C LEU A 169 7.94 -1.27 10.98
N ILE A 170 7.49 -0.19 10.37
CA ILE A 170 7.23 1.08 11.02
C ILE A 170 5.76 1.08 11.45
N PRO A 171 5.45 1.24 12.74
CA PRO A 171 4.07 1.36 13.19
C PRO A 171 3.52 2.71 12.73
N VAL A 172 2.53 2.67 11.85
CA VAL A 172 1.87 3.86 11.28
C VAL A 172 0.37 3.61 11.28
N THR A 173 -0.40 4.59 11.73
CA THR A 173 -1.85 4.54 11.64
C THR A 173 -2.33 4.83 10.21
N SER A 174 -3.52 4.35 9.87
CA SER A 174 -4.13 4.68 8.58
C SER A 174 -4.35 6.19 8.41
N GLU A 175 -4.63 6.90 9.49
CA GLU A 175 -4.84 8.35 9.50
C GLU A 175 -3.54 9.10 9.19
N GLU A 176 -2.45 8.79 9.87
CA GLU A 176 -1.13 9.38 9.60
C GLU A 176 -0.70 9.14 8.15
N LEU A 177 -0.91 7.93 7.64
CA LEU A 177 -0.57 7.60 6.26
C LEU A 177 -1.45 8.36 5.26
N VAL A 178 -2.77 8.52 5.54
CA VAL A 178 -3.68 9.33 4.71
C VAL A 178 -3.19 10.77 4.63
N LEU A 179 -2.87 11.38 5.76
CA LEU A 179 -2.39 12.75 5.84
C LEU A 179 -1.05 12.93 5.11
N THR A 180 -0.13 12.00 5.31
CA THR A 180 1.19 12.03 4.65
C THR A 180 1.09 11.91 3.13
N LEU A 181 0.16 11.13 2.62
CA LEU A 181 -0.04 10.92 1.18
C LEU A 181 -0.98 11.95 0.52
N LEU A 182 -1.33 13.04 1.20
CA LEU A 182 -2.04 14.14 0.57
C LEU A 182 -1.12 14.92 -0.39
N PRO A 183 -1.60 15.31 -1.58
CA PRO A 183 -0.87 16.22 -2.45
C PRO A 183 -0.52 17.51 -1.73
N ARG A 184 0.69 18.01 -1.98
CA ARG A 184 1.19 19.27 -1.40
C ARG A 184 1.21 20.35 -2.49
N THR A 185 0.92 21.59 -2.10
CA THR A 185 0.96 22.74 -3.00
C THR A 185 1.49 23.99 -2.28
N PRO A 186 2.22 24.86 -2.98
CA PRO A 186 2.59 26.16 -2.44
C PRO A 186 1.35 27.00 -2.12
N ALA A 187 1.38 27.67 -0.98
CA ALA A 187 0.35 28.60 -0.54
C ALA A 187 0.98 29.89 -0.01
N LYS A 188 0.23 30.94 0.10
CA LYS A 188 0.72 32.23 0.57
C LYS A 188 -0.25 32.88 1.55
N PHE A 189 0.28 33.32 2.67
CA PHE A 189 -0.47 34.18 3.58
C PHE A 189 -0.70 35.58 2.97
N THR A 190 -1.91 36.08 3.09
CA THR A 190 -2.31 37.40 2.67
C THR A 190 -3.20 38.01 3.76
N ARG A 191 -3.37 39.34 3.74
CA ARG A 191 -4.28 40.05 4.65
C ARG A 191 -5.72 39.51 4.64
N LYS A 192 -6.10 38.81 3.58
CA LYS A 192 -7.44 38.24 3.37
C LYS A 192 -7.56 36.76 3.73
N GLY A 193 -6.45 36.09 4.06
CA GLY A 193 -6.40 34.65 4.38
C GLY A 193 -5.23 33.96 3.73
N LEU A 194 -5.14 32.65 3.90
CA LEU A 194 -4.22 31.77 3.23
C LEU A 194 -4.76 31.46 1.83
N ILE A 195 -3.95 31.64 0.79
CA ILE A 195 -4.34 31.37 -0.60
C ILE A 195 -3.57 30.13 -1.10
N ALA A 196 -4.30 29.10 -1.48
CA ALA A 196 -3.79 27.90 -2.12
C ALA A 196 -4.65 27.55 -3.33
N ASN A 197 -4.03 27.20 -4.47
CA ASN A 197 -4.73 26.86 -5.72
C ASN A 197 -5.81 27.88 -6.14
N GLY A 198 -5.61 29.18 -5.86
CA GLY A 198 -6.57 30.24 -6.14
C GLY A 198 -7.75 30.35 -5.17
N ILE A 199 -7.88 29.44 -4.22
CA ILE A 199 -8.92 29.43 -3.19
C ILE A 199 -8.38 30.09 -1.93
N ARG A 200 -9.27 30.76 -1.19
CA ARG A 200 -8.94 31.46 0.04
C ARG A 200 -9.47 30.71 1.25
N TYR A 201 -8.59 30.46 2.20
CA TYR A 201 -8.87 29.76 3.45
C TYR A 201 -8.62 30.65 4.65
N ARG A 202 -9.32 30.40 5.74
CA ARG A 202 -9.12 31.05 7.03
C ARG A 202 -9.18 30.00 8.14
N HIS A 203 -8.29 30.16 9.11
CA HIS A 203 -8.34 29.35 10.33
C HIS A 203 -9.61 29.64 11.14
N LYS A 204 -10.31 28.60 11.57
CA LYS A 204 -11.59 28.72 12.28
C LYS A 204 -11.49 29.50 13.57
N GLU A 205 -10.40 29.36 14.31
CA GLU A 205 -10.20 29.96 15.64
C GLU A 205 -9.52 31.33 15.60
N GLY A 206 -9.18 31.85 14.44
CA GLY A 206 -8.61 33.19 14.28
C GLY A 206 -7.19 33.39 14.82
N ASN A 207 -6.53 32.34 15.29
CA ASN A 207 -5.23 32.40 16.00
C ASN A 207 -4.02 32.78 15.12
N HIS A 208 -4.17 32.83 13.80
CA HIS A 208 -3.10 33.13 12.86
C HIS A 208 -3.12 34.55 12.28
N THR A 209 -3.73 35.52 12.98
CA THR A 209 -3.94 36.88 12.49
C THR A 209 -2.63 37.57 12.11
N GLN A 210 -1.56 37.38 12.88
CA GLN A 210 -0.24 37.96 12.58
C GLN A 210 0.37 37.42 11.30
N ARG A 211 0.17 36.15 10.98
CA ARG A 211 0.66 35.50 9.75
C ARG A 211 -0.03 36.01 8.50
N TYR A 212 -1.28 36.40 8.59
CA TYR A 212 -1.98 37.01 7.46
C TYR A 212 -1.32 38.34 7.00
N LEU A 213 -0.54 38.97 7.88
CA LEU A 213 0.18 40.18 7.56
C LEU A 213 1.61 39.95 7.02
N SER A 214 2.20 38.79 7.27
CA SER A 214 3.59 38.48 6.92
C SER A 214 3.81 38.34 5.41
N GLY A 215 2.81 37.81 4.70
CA GLY A 215 2.95 37.48 3.27
C GLY A 215 3.81 36.25 3.01
N ASP A 216 4.02 35.40 4.04
CA ASP A 216 4.89 34.24 3.95
C ASP A 216 4.38 33.20 2.93
N ALA A 217 5.32 32.63 2.19
CA ALA A 217 5.07 31.46 1.38
C ALA A 217 5.19 30.21 2.28
N VAL A 218 4.23 29.31 2.16
CA VAL A 218 4.12 28.07 2.95
C VAL A 218 3.72 26.91 2.04
N ILE A 219 3.79 25.70 2.56
CA ILE A 219 3.29 24.51 1.90
C ILE A 219 2.05 24.02 2.62
N VAL A 220 1.02 23.67 1.88
CA VAL A 220 -0.20 23.06 2.40
C VAL A 220 -0.45 21.71 1.72
N ALA A 221 -1.00 20.77 2.48
CA ALA A 221 -1.58 19.56 1.97
C ALA A 221 -3.08 19.74 1.73
N TYR A 222 -3.64 19.11 0.72
CA TYR A 222 -5.05 19.21 0.39
C TYR A 222 -5.63 17.90 -0.12
N ASN A 223 -6.93 17.70 0.07
CA ASN A 223 -7.64 16.60 -0.55
C ASN A 223 -8.22 17.05 -1.89
N PRO A 224 -7.83 16.50 -3.05
CA PRO A 224 -8.40 16.88 -4.34
C PRO A 224 -9.91 16.63 -4.46
N GLU A 225 -10.46 15.71 -3.69
CA GLU A 225 -11.88 15.35 -3.68
C GLU A 225 -12.69 16.26 -2.75
N ASP A 226 -12.03 16.93 -1.79
CA ASP A 226 -12.66 17.86 -0.86
C ASP A 226 -11.75 19.04 -0.59
N VAL A 227 -11.96 20.13 -1.31
CA VAL A 227 -11.20 21.37 -1.20
C VAL A 227 -11.81 22.35 -0.19
N SER A 228 -12.72 21.92 0.67
CA SER A 228 -13.33 22.77 1.71
C SER A 228 -12.33 23.22 2.77
N GLN A 229 -11.22 22.49 2.91
CA GLN A 229 -10.13 22.80 3.83
C GLN A 229 -8.78 22.45 3.21
N VAL A 230 -7.75 23.11 3.71
CA VAL A 230 -6.35 22.74 3.47
C VAL A 230 -5.62 22.59 4.80
N LEU A 231 -4.55 21.80 4.81
CA LEU A 231 -3.76 21.53 5.99
C LEU A 231 -2.40 22.21 5.84
N LEU A 232 -2.13 23.23 6.65
CA LEU A 232 -0.81 23.87 6.69
C LEU A 232 0.20 22.87 7.31
N LEU A 233 1.30 22.65 6.61
CA LEU A 233 2.43 21.85 7.12
C LEU A 233 3.39 22.76 7.87
N GLU A 234 3.53 22.53 9.17
CA GLU A 234 4.44 23.30 10.01
C GLU A 234 5.00 22.41 11.12
N ASP A 235 6.32 22.33 11.21
CA ASP A 235 7.05 21.56 12.21
C ASP A 235 6.53 20.11 12.39
N GLY A 236 6.20 19.44 11.26
CA GLY A 236 5.66 18.09 11.27
C GLY A 236 4.17 17.98 11.64
N ASN A 237 3.49 19.10 11.86
CA ASN A 237 2.06 19.13 12.20
C ASN A 237 1.20 19.56 11.00
N TYR A 238 -0.03 19.08 10.97
CA TYR A 238 -1.07 19.44 10.00
C TYR A 238 -2.12 20.33 10.66
N ILE A 239 -2.11 21.63 10.32
CA ILE A 239 -2.99 22.63 10.90
C ILE A 239 -4.11 22.97 9.91
N PRO A 240 -5.40 22.73 10.23
CA PRO A 240 -6.51 22.94 9.31
C PRO A 240 -6.85 24.42 9.10
N PHE A 241 -7.08 24.80 7.84
CA PHE A 241 -7.52 26.12 7.40
C PHE A 241 -8.77 26.04 6.54
#